data_73b0853361abd76938d9b6f87b84f1aa
#
_entry.id   73b0853361abd76938d9b6f87b84f1aa
#
_cell.length_a   1.000
_cell.length_b   1.000
_cell.length_c   1.000
_cell.angle_alpha   90.00
_cell.angle_beta   90.00
_cell.angle_gamma   90.00
#
_symmetry.space_group_name_H-M   'P 1'
#
loop_
_entity.id
_entity.type
_entity.pdbx_description
1 polymer ?
#
loop_
_entity_poly.entity_id
_entity_poly.type
_entity_poly.pdbx_seq_one_letter_code
_entity_poly.pdbx_strand_id
1 'polypeptide(L)'
;MGMLWCHYGQHVFVVASLHTAAEGAAQSFREDIVKLKRLLIAGAALALTAFPAAAGALSFWHAYAGQQDKIDFITFALDEFARKHPDITLDVVAAEQSAYKTKLNTAMASGNPPDVFYTLPGGFLNAFVKGGQMYALDADLAKDGWRESFLESAIAQTMKDGKTYAVPVDVDSVVFWYDKALFAEKGWTVPKTYDELMALAEKAKEEGLVPFSLGNKDSWPATFWFQYMEMRLKGSGVVASFVNGDAGATLGAEGEKAFQSIAEIAQKDYFPIGFNGMSDQEANMLFLNGQAAMLLNGTWQIGASADAPEGFELGYFAFPSVSGGAGDQSDVLAGVAASFGISEKAENKADAVTLLKFLTSPEVMTKYVELRKTMVTVKGATTEAAAGPVLYGISNELMNAAGHLDSFYDTAMPPAATNIYYTTLQGVLDGSVAPADGAKRLEDALKANK
;
A
#
# COMPACT_ATOMS: atom_id res chain seq x y z
N MET A 1 -55.66 10.03 34.94
CA MET A 1 -55.68 10.48 36.32
C MET A 1 -54.29 10.97 36.62
N GLY A 2 -53.97 12.18 36.84
CA GLY A 2 -54.46 13.54 36.99
C GLY A 2 -53.38 14.44 36.53
N MET A 3 -53.59 15.33 35.70
CA MET A 3 -53.85 16.77 35.83
C MET A 3 -53.16 17.47 37.00
N LEU A 4 -52.41 18.54 36.66
CA LEU A 4 -52.44 19.89 37.22
C LEU A 4 -51.33 20.69 36.55
N TRP A 5 -51.59 21.61 35.64
CA TRP A 5 -52.02 23.00 35.72
C TRP A 5 -51.19 23.91 36.59
N CYS A 6 -50.58 24.85 35.93
CA CYS A 6 -50.59 26.32 35.96
C CYS A 6 -49.43 26.96 36.74
N HIS A 7 -48.70 27.91 36.14
CA HIS A 7 -49.02 29.33 36.26
C HIS A 7 -48.24 30.18 35.25
N TYR A 8 -49.00 30.95 34.48
CA TYR A 8 -48.57 32.14 33.75
C TYR A 8 -48.48 33.31 34.74
N GLY A 9 -47.50 34.20 34.61
CA GLY A 9 -47.58 35.47 35.26
C GLY A 9 -46.29 36.29 35.29
N GLN A 10 -46.24 37.30 34.41
CA GLN A 10 -45.59 38.60 34.62
C GLN A 10 -44.07 38.69 34.56
N HIS A 11 -43.55 39.17 33.43
CA HIS A 11 -42.53 40.23 33.36
C HIS A 11 -42.56 40.88 31.96
N VAL A 12 -43.51 41.80 31.81
CA VAL A 12 -43.45 42.89 30.84
C VAL A 12 -43.15 44.13 31.66
N PHE A 13 -41.95 44.68 31.52
CA PHE A 13 -41.52 46.04 31.80
C PHE A 13 -40.03 46.10 32.18
N VAL A 14 -39.13 45.87 31.24
CA VAL A 14 -37.75 46.44 31.26
C VAL A 14 -37.12 46.36 29.82
N VAL A 15 -37.79 46.82 28.79
CA VAL A 15 -37.17 46.89 27.44
C VAL A 15 -37.05 48.33 26.93
N ALA A 16 -37.55 49.33 27.64
CA ALA A 16 -37.57 50.70 27.11
C ALA A 16 -36.39 51.61 27.57
N SER A 17 -35.50 51.18 28.47
CA SER A 17 -34.39 52.02 28.95
C SER A 17 -32.98 51.61 28.46
N LEU A 18 -32.84 50.56 27.67
CA LEU A 18 -31.55 50.13 27.13
C LEU A 18 -31.27 50.59 25.70
N HIS A 19 -32.26 51.14 24.98
CA HIS A 19 -32.09 51.54 23.59
C HIS A 19 -31.38 52.90 23.42
N THR A 20 -31.51 53.83 24.34
CA THR A 20 -30.89 55.16 24.28
C THR A 20 -29.43 55.21 24.74
N ALA A 21 -28.99 54.23 25.54
CA ALA A 21 -27.58 54.12 25.96
C ALA A 21 -26.72 53.45 24.92
N ALA A 22 -27.28 52.55 24.08
CA ALA A 22 -26.58 51.84 23.04
C ALA A 22 -26.27 52.69 21.78
N GLU A 23 -27.14 53.65 21.46
CA GLU A 23 -26.93 54.56 20.32
C GLU A 23 -25.83 55.59 20.58
N GLY A 24 -25.71 56.11 21.80
CA GLY A 24 -24.64 57.05 22.18
C GLY A 24 -23.24 56.41 22.19
N ALA A 25 -23.15 55.14 22.62
CA ALA A 25 -21.89 54.41 22.63
C ALA A 25 -21.44 54.02 21.20
N ALA A 26 -22.40 53.71 20.31
CA ALA A 26 -22.08 53.35 18.89
C ALA A 26 -21.58 54.54 18.07
N GLN A 27 -22.04 55.76 18.44
CA GLN A 27 -21.61 56.99 17.72
C GLN A 27 -20.23 57.45 18.16
N SER A 28 -19.87 57.34 19.44
CA SER A 28 -18.53 57.59 19.98
C SER A 28 -17.49 56.62 19.38
N PHE A 29 -17.85 55.35 19.27
CA PHE A 29 -16.97 54.32 18.69
C PHE A 29 -16.69 54.52 17.19
N ARG A 30 -17.66 55.07 16.45
CA ARG A 30 -17.47 55.41 15.02
C ARG A 30 -16.54 56.59 14.81
N GLU A 31 -16.58 57.62 15.67
CA GLU A 31 -15.70 58.78 15.57
C GLU A 31 -14.25 58.45 15.92
N ASP A 32 -14.03 57.54 16.89
CA ASP A 32 -12.69 57.10 17.27
C ASP A 32 -12.06 56.20 16.20
N ILE A 33 -12.84 55.38 15.50
CA ILE A 33 -12.38 54.57 14.36
C ILE A 33 -12.00 55.45 13.17
N VAL A 34 -12.71 56.56 12.93
CA VAL A 34 -12.38 57.49 11.85
C VAL A 34 -11.12 58.32 12.16
N LYS A 35 -10.87 58.66 13.42
CA LYS A 35 -9.63 59.31 13.86
C LYS A 35 -8.42 58.37 13.79
N LEU A 36 -8.60 57.08 14.16
CA LEU A 36 -7.57 56.05 14.08
C LEU A 36 -7.19 55.77 12.63
N LYS A 37 -8.16 55.76 11.67
CA LYS A 37 -7.89 55.59 10.24
C LYS A 37 -7.15 56.79 9.62
N ARG A 38 -7.30 57.99 10.12
CA ARG A 38 -6.56 59.20 9.61
C ARG A 38 -5.13 59.25 10.14
N LEU A 39 -4.80 58.63 11.28
CA LEU A 39 -3.44 58.57 11.82
C LEU A 39 -2.61 57.42 11.16
N LEU A 40 -3.27 56.41 10.58
CA LEU A 40 -2.58 55.29 9.87
C LEU A 40 -2.21 55.57 8.41
N ILE A 41 -2.67 56.71 7.82
CA ILE A 41 -2.36 57.06 6.44
C ILE A 41 -1.13 57.98 6.33
N ALA A 42 -0.64 58.57 7.44
CA ALA A 42 0.47 59.50 7.43
C ALA A 42 1.85 58.89 7.79
N GLY A 43 1.96 57.58 7.95
CA GLY A 43 3.18 56.90 8.45
C GLY A 43 3.71 55.73 7.62
N ALA A 44 3.22 55.43 6.42
CA ALA A 44 3.61 54.24 5.65
C ALA A 44 4.34 54.57 4.36
N ALA A 45 5.46 55.27 4.45
CA ALA A 45 6.53 55.22 3.45
C ALA A 45 7.74 54.53 4.10
N LEU A 46 7.60 53.24 4.48
CA LEU A 46 8.71 52.38 4.91
C LEU A 46 8.69 51.11 4.07
N ALA A 47 9.77 50.95 3.31
CA ALA A 47 10.35 49.73 2.79
C ALA A 47 9.37 48.52 2.65
N LEU A 48 8.89 48.29 1.44
CA LEU A 48 8.50 46.93 1.01
C LEU A 48 9.75 46.03 1.07
N THR A 49 10.10 45.54 2.24
CA THR A 49 10.79 44.28 2.30
C THR A 49 9.73 43.26 1.86
N ALA A 50 9.89 42.72 0.65
CA ALA A 50 9.14 41.57 0.21
C ALA A 50 9.47 40.45 1.19
N PHE A 51 8.62 40.25 2.20
CA PHE A 51 8.56 38.97 2.87
C PHE A 51 8.20 37.97 1.77
N PRO A 52 8.99 36.89 1.57
CA PRO A 52 8.52 35.83 0.73
C PRO A 52 7.14 35.45 1.26
N ALA A 53 6.13 35.43 0.38
CA ALA A 53 4.84 34.87 0.72
C ALA A 53 5.15 33.52 1.37
N ALA A 54 4.68 33.31 2.61
CA ALA A 54 4.81 32.01 3.23
C ALA A 54 4.19 31.01 2.23
N ALA A 55 5.03 30.17 1.64
CA ALA A 55 4.55 29.11 0.77
C ALA A 55 3.50 28.35 1.58
N GLY A 56 2.32 28.11 1.00
CA GLY A 56 1.28 27.32 1.66
C GLY A 56 1.88 26.00 2.13
N ALA A 57 1.33 25.41 3.19
CA ALA A 57 1.78 24.11 3.66
C ALA A 57 1.71 23.09 2.52
N LEU A 58 2.77 22.31 2.34
CA LEU A 58 2.83 21.24 1.35
C LEU A 58 1.92 20.09 1.81
N SER A 59 0.88 19.80 1.05
CA SER A 59 -0.03 18.70 1.38
C SER A 59 0.61 17.35 1.08
N PHE A 60 0.76 16.51 2.13
CA PHE A 60 1.36 15.19 2.05
C PHE A 60 0.37 14.11 2.51
N TRP A 61 -0.05 13.24 1.57
CA TRP A 61 -0.98 12.16 1.86
C TRP A 61 -0.30 10.80 1.80
N HIS A 62 -0.52 9.96 2.81
CA HIS A 62 0.11 8.64 2.88
C HIS A 62 -0.81 7.54 3.44
N ALA A 63 -0.46 6.29 3.12
CA ALA A 63 -1.17 5.09 3.56
C ALA A 63 -0.57 4.41 4.80
N TYR A 64 0.31 5.11 5.53
CA TYR A 64 0.96 4.58 6.73
C TYR A 64 0.10 4.87 7.97
N ALA A 65 -1.01 4.09 8.13
CA ALA A 65 -1.90 4.12 9.28
C ALA A 65 -2.38 2.70 9.60
N GLY A 66 -2.93 2.49 10.79
CA GLY A 66 -3.53 1.22 11.21
C GLY A 66 -2.55 0.14 11.70
N GLN A 67 -1.27 0.22 11.36
CA GLN A 67 -0.22 -0.69 11.82
C GLN A 67 0.87 0.11 12.55
N GLN A 68 1.33 -0.38 13.70
CA GLN A 68 2.21 0.38 14.58
C GLN A 68 3.58 0.64 13.93
N ASP A 69 4.15 -0.35 13.24
CA ASP A 69 5.40 -0.22 12.50
C ASP A 69 5.39 0.89 11.43
N LYS A 70 4.25 1.05 10.75
CA LYS A 70 4.02 2.14 9.77
C LYS A 70 3.93 3.49 10.44
N ILE A 71 3.23 3.55 11.58
CA ILE A 71 3.07 4.77 12.37
C ILE A 71 4.41 5.20 12.94
N ASP A 72 5.18 4.28 13.49
CA ASP A 72 6.50 4.56 14.07
C ASP A 72 7.46 5.10 13.00
N PHE A 73 7.49 4.47 11.81
CA PHE A 73 8.32 4.95 10.72
C PHE A 73 7.93 6.35 10.25
N ILE A 74 6.64 6.56 9.96
CA ILE A 74 6.23 7.85 9.39
C ILE A 74 6.37 8.98 10.40
N THR A 75 6.14 8.72 11.69
CA THR A 75 6.38 9.68 12.78
C THR A 75 7.85 10.06 12.82
N PHE A 76 8.75 9.09 12.87
CA PHE A 76 10.19 9.34 12.81
C PHE A 76 10.57 10.18 11.57
N ALA A 77 10.08 9.79 10.38
CA ALA A 77 10.45 10.48 9.16
C ALA A 77 9.96 11.93 9.11
N LEU A 78 8.74 12.20 9.58
CA LEU A 78 8.16 13.56 9.60
C LEU A 78 8.84 14.46 10.65
N ASP A 79 9.16 13.93 11.84
CA ASP A 79 9.88 14.66 12.88
C ASP A 79 11.28 15.04 12.41
N GLU A 80 12.02 14.11 11.79
CA GLU A 80 13.34 14.37 11.24
C GLU A 80 13.30 15.33 10.04
N PHE A 81 12.27 15.23 9.20
CA PHE A 81 12.06 16.19 8.10
C PHE A 81 11.85 17.60 8.64
N ALA A 82 10.94 17.78 9.59
CA ALA A 82 10.66 19.09 10.20
C ALA A 82 11.91 19.68 10.88
N ARG A 83 12.76 18.83 11.48
CA ARG A 83 14.02 19.25 12.11
C ARG A 83 15.04 19.71 11.09
N LYS A 84 15.15 19.02 9.94
CA LYS A 84 16.15 19.32 8.88
C LYS A 84 15.69 20.42 7.92
N HIS A 85 14.37 20.59 7.76
CA HIS A 85 13.72 21.54 6.84
C HIS A 85 12.64 22.37 7.55
N PRO A 86 13.03 23.22 8.54
CA PRO A 86 12.08 23.98 9.36
C PRO A 86 11.31 25.06 8.57
N ASP A 87 11.73 25.35 7.35
CA ASP A 87 11.13 26.27 6.40
C ASP A 87 9.99 25.62 5.56
N ILE A 88 9.89 24.30 5.57
CA ILE A 88 8.85 23.55 4.83
C ILE A 88 7.82 23.02 5.83
N THR A 89 6.60 23.56 5.77
CA THR A 89 5.48 23.07 6.58
C THR A 89 4.69 22.02 5.81
N LEU A 90 4.33 20.92 6.47
CA LEU A 90 3.53 19.85 5.90
C LEU A 90 2.10 19.86 6.44
N ASP A 91 1.10 19.71 5.56
CA ASP A 91 -0.28 19.35 5.90
C ASP A 91 -0.47 17.86 5.62
N VAL A 92 -0.45 17.04 6.68
CA VAL A 92 -0.35 15.58 6.57
C VAL A 92 -1.72 14.92 6.72
N VAL A 93 -2.07 14.06 5.76
CA VAL A 93 -3.26 13.22 5.83
C VAL A 93 -2.87 11.76 5.76
N ALA A 94 -3.20 11.01 6.81
CA ALA A 94 -2.99 9.57 6.92
C ALA A 94 -4.33 8.80 6.84
N ALA A 95 -4.30 7.64 6.21
CA ALA A 95 -5.41 6.69 6.21
C ALA A 95 -4.88 5.26 6.03
N GLU A 96 -5.67 4.26 6.38
CA GLU A 96 -5.39 2.87 6.00
C GLU A 96 -5.51 2.67 4.49
N GLN A 97 -4.79 1.70 3.95
CA GLN A 97 -4.57 1.55 2.52
C GLN A 97 -5.85 1.52 1.68
N SER A 98 -6.88 0.79 2.09
CA SER A 98 -8.14 0.69 1.33
C SER A 98 -8.92 2.02 1.35
N ALA A 99 -9.06 2.64 2.51
CA ALA A 99 -9.68 3.95 2.67
C ALA A 99 -8.88 5.05 1.97
N TYR A 100 -7.55 4.95 2.02
CA TYR A 100 -6.63 5.85 1.35
C TYR A 100 -6.82 5.85 -0.17
N LYS A 101 -6.85 4.67 -0.82
CA LYS A 101 -7.07 4.54 -2.27
C LYS A 101 -8.37 5.23 -2.70
N THR A 102 -9.45 5.01 -1.96
CA THR A 102 -10.74 5.65 -2.24
C THR A 102 -10.67 7.17 -2.12
N LYS A 103 -10.02 7.67 -1.05
CA LYS A 103 -9.85 9.10 -0.79
C LYS A 103 -8.99 9.77 -1.88
N LEU A 104 -7.86 9.15 -2.24
CA LEU A 104 -6.99 9.67 -3.30
C LEU A 104 -7.69 9.70 -4.65
N ASN A 105 -8.38 8.62 -5.05
CA ASN A 105 -9.15 8.59 -6.29
C ASN A 105 -10.19 9.70 -6.36
N THR A 106 -10.88 9.98 -5.24
CA THR A 106 -11.87 11.07 -5.16
C THR A 106 -11.21 12.44 -5.32
N ALA A 107 -10.08 12.67 -4.67
CA ALA A 107 -9.33 13.93 -4.75
C ALA A 107 -8.79 14.16 -6.18
N MET A 108 -8.23 13.12 -6.80
CA MET A 108 -7.76 13.17 -8.19
C MET A 108 -8.92 13.47 -9.16
N ALA A 109 -10.05 12.76 -9.02
CA ALA A 109 -11.22 12.95 -9.90
C ALA A 109 -11.86 14.33 -9.74
N SER A 110 -11.89 14.89 -8.53
CA SER A 110 -12.41 16.25 -8.27
C SER A 110 -11.46 17.36 -8.71
N GLY A 111 -10.23 17.01 -9.11
CA GLY A 111 -9.21 17.97 -9.54
C GLY A 111 -8.53 18.73 -8.40
N ASN A 112 -8.63 18.24 -7.16
CA ASN A 112 -7.97 18.78 -5.97
C ASN A 112 -7.04 17.72 -5.35
N PRO A 113 -5.98 17.28 -6.07
CA PRO A 113 -5.04 16.30 -5.55
C PRO A 113 -4.16 16.90 -4.45
N PRO A 114 -3.60 16.09 -3.53
CA PRO A 114 -2.50 16.51 -2.68
C PRO A 114 -1.24 16.81 -3.51
N ASP A 115 -0.30 17.59 -2.97
CA ASP A 115 0.95 17.91 -3.64
C ASP A 115 1.86 16.69 -3.75
N VAL A 116 2.05 15.98 -2.63
CA VAL A 116 2.82 14.74 -2.53
C VAL A 116 1.92 13.64 -1.99
N PHE A 117 2.00 12.45 -2.57
CA PHE A 117 1.13 11.36 -2.16
C PHE A 117 1.74 9.99 -2.36
N TYR A 118 1.37 9.09 -1.45
CA TYR A 118 1.60 7.66 -1.59
C TYR A 118 0.85 7.11 -2.80
N THR A 119 1.50 6.27 -3.58
CA THR A 119 0.90 5.59 -4.72
C THR A 119 1.44 4.17 -4.85
N LEU A 120 0.77 3.36 -5.65
CA LEU A 120 1.22 2.03 -6.03
C LEU A 120 1.72 2.08 -7.48
N PRO A 121 2.79 1.38 -7.84
CA PRO A 121 3.24 1.30 -9.23
C PRO A 121 2.22 0.58 -10.13
N GLY A 122 2.49 0.53 -11.42
CA GLY A 122 1.64 -0.19 -12.37
C GLY A 122 0.31 0.50 -12.65
N GLY A 123 -0.78 -0.25 -12.69
CA GLY A 123 -2.09 0.23 -13.16
C GLY A 123 -2.65 1.41 -12.38
N PHE A 124 -2.43 1.45 -11.07
CA PHE A 124 -2.92 2.54 -10.21
C PHE A 124 -2.22 3.87 -10.54
N LEU A 125 -0.89 3.87 -10.59
CA LEU A 125 -0.09 5.04 -11.00
C LEU A 125 -0.42 5.44 -12.44
N ASN A 126 -0.47 4.47 -13.35
CA ASN A 126 -0.67 4.72 -14.77
C ASN A 126 -2.02 5.39 -15.08
N ALA A 127 -3.06 5.14 -14.27
CA ALA A 127 -4.35 5.83 -14.41
C ALA A 127 -4.20 7.35 -14.21
N PHE A 128 -3.42 7.79 -13.22
CA PHE A 128 -3.14 9.20 -12.96
C PHE A 128 -2.20 9.81 -14.01
N VAL A 129 -1.22 9.04 -14.49
CA VAL A 129 -0.32 9.46 -15.58
C VAL A 129 -1.11 9.70 -16.86
N LYS A 130 -1.98 8.76 -17.26
CA LYS A 130 -2.87 8.93 -18.43
C LYS A 130 -3.78 10.15 -18.29
N GLY A 131 -4.20 10.49 -17.08
CA GLY A 131 -4.99 11.68 -16.75
C GLY A 131 -4.19 13.00 -16.74
N GLY A 132 -2.87 12.98 -16.99
CA GLY A 132 -2.01 14.18 -16.93
C GLY A 132 -1.90 14.77 -15.53
N GLN A 133 -2.06 13.97 -14.48
CA GLN A 133 -2.14 14.41 -13.10
C GLN A 133 -0.82 14.28 -12.31
N MET A 134 0.20 13.68 -12.95
CA MET A 134 1.48 13.36 -12.32
C MET A 134 2.61 14.24 -12.88
N TYR A 135 3.45 14.75 -11.99
CA TYR A 135 4.69 15.42 -12.33
C TYR A 135 5.77 14.41 -12.71
N ALA A 136 6.43 14.60 -13.86
CA ALA A 136 7.54 13.74 -14.30
C ALA A 136 8.83 14.12 -13.56
N LEU A 137 9.45 13.14 -12.90
CA LEU A 137 10.59 13.35 -11.98
C LEU A 137 11.96 13.26 -12.67
N ASP A 138 12.04 12.96 -13.98
CA ASP A 138 13.31 12.64 -14.65
C ASP A 138 14.38 13.73 -14.50
N ALA A 139 13.98 15.01 -14.62
CA ALA A 139 14.89 16.14 -14.50
C ALA A 139 15.45 16.30 -13.06
N ASP A 140 14.70 15.88 -12.05
CA ASP A 140 15.12 15.94 -10.66
C ASP A 140 15.90 14.70 -10.25
N LEU A 141 15.49 13.53 -10.74
CA LEU A 141 16.20 12.27 -10.54
C LEU A 141 17.63 12.30 -11.14
N ALA A 142 17.83 13.02 -12.23
CA ALA A 142 19.16 13.17 -12.86
C ALA A 142 20.16 13.99 -12.02
N LYS A 143 19.71 14.59 -10.92
CA LYS A 143 20.57 15.44 -10.07
C LYS A 143 21.13 14.62 -8.89
N ASP A 144 22.38 14.90 -8.53
CA ASP A 144 23.03 14.44 -7.30
C ASP A 144 23.06 12.90 -7.13
N GLY A 145 23.00 12.13 -8.22
CA GLY A 145 23.02 10.68 -8.17
C GLY A 145 21.74 10.05 -7.58
N TRP A 146 20.65 10.80 -7.50
CA TRP A 146 19.42 10.33 -6.85
C TRP A 146 18.79 9.12 -7.58
N ARG A 147 18.76 9.13 -8.92
CA ARG A 147 18.29 7.97 -9.70
C ARG A 147 19.14 6.72 -9.44
N GLU A 148 20.44 6.87 -9.44
CA GLU A 148 21.41 5.80 -9.26
C GLU A 148 21.37 5.16 -7.88
N SER A 149 20.79 5.84 -6.89
CA SER A 149 20.59 5.31 -5.54
C SER A 149 19.55 4.18 -5.48
N PHE A 150 18.64 4.12 -6.45
CA PHE A 150 17.59 3.09 -6.49
C PHE A 150 18.04 1.82 -7.24
N LEU A 151 17.39 0.69 -6.90
CA LEU A 151 17.44 -0.51 -7.71
C LEU A 151 16.77 -0.21 -9.06
N GLU A 152 17.43 -0.53 -10.17
CA GLU A 152 16.92 -0.24 -11.51
C GLU A 152 15.57 -0.95 -11.79
N SER A 153 15.43 -2.20 -11.35
CA SER A 153 14.18 -2.96 -11.44
C SER A 153 13.01 -2.32 -10.68
N ALA A 154 13.29 -1.58 -9.60
CA ALA A 154 12.28 -0.89 -8.83
C ALA A 154 11.85 0.43 -9.49
N ILE A 155 12.84 1.23 -9.96
CA ILE A 155 12.53 2.49 -10.64
C ILE A 155 11.76 2.24 -11.96
N ALA A 156 12.06 1.15 -12.66
CA ALA A 156 11.37 0.76 -13.88
C ALA A 156 9.86 0.54 -13.65
N GLN A 157 9.44 0.06 -12.48
CA GLN A 157 8.03 -0.16 -12.15
C GLN A 157 7.24 1.15 -11.95
N THR A 158 7.91 2.29 -11.75
CA THR A 158 7.29 3.61 -11.60
C THR A 158 7.36 4.46 -12.86
N MET A 159 7.78 3.86 -13.96
CA MET A 159 7.90 4.50 -15.26
C MET A 159 6.67 4.25 -16.14
N LYS A 160 6.34 5.22 -16.98
CA LYS A 160 5.37 5.11 -18.08
C LYS A 160 5.82 5.95 -19.26
N ASP A 161 5.76 5.38 -20.46
CA ASP A 161 6.15 6.05 -21.72
C ASP A 161 7.54 6.70 -21.65
N GLY A 162 8.51 6.01 -21.02
CA GLY A 162 9.91 6.44 -20.90
C GLY A 162 10.16 7.51 -19.85
N LYS A 163 9.17 7.89 -19.03
CA LYS A 163 9.30 8.87 -17.93
C LYS A 163 8.99 8.25 -16.58
N THR A 164 9.65 8.75 -15.56
CA THR A 164 9.47 8.34 -14.16
C THR A 164 8.49 9.27 -13.44
N TYR A 165 7.45 8.73 -12.82
CA TYR A 165 6.37 9.51 -12.19
C TYR A 165 6.25 9.32 -10.68
N ALA A 166 6.99 8.39 -10.11
CA ALA A 166 7.06 8.20 -8.66
C ALA A 166 8.44 7.68 -8.26
N VAL A 167 8.83 7.88 -7.02
CA VAL A 167 10.00 7.25 -6.42
C VAL A 167 9.56 5.99 -5.67
N PRO A 168 10.14 4.83 -5.97
CA PRO A 168 9.81 3.60 -5.27
C PRO A 168 10.41 3.62 -3.86
N VAL A 169 9.69 3.05 -2.88
CA VAL A 169 10.09 3.05 -1.46
C VAL A 169 10.55 1.67 -1.03
N ASP A 170 9.64 0.72 -1.07
CA ASP A 170 9.90 -0.65 -0.61
C ASP A 170 9.64 -1.69 -1.70
N VAL A 171 10.22 -2.85 -1.49
CA VAL A 171 10.01 -4.05 -2.29
C VAL A 171 9.58 -5.16 -1.35
N ASP A 172 8.45 -5.75 -1.64
CA ASP A 172 8.01 -6.95 -0.95
C ASP A 172 8.12 -8.17 -1.86
N SER A 173 8.42 -9.32 -1.25
CA SER A 173 8.41 -10.62 -1.89
C SER A 173 7.40 -11.51 -1.19
N VAL A 174 6.70 -12.36 -1.92
CA VAL A 174 5.76 -13.33 -1.36
C VAL A 174 6.44 -14.68 -1.21
N VAL A 175 6.35 -15.24 0.00
CA VAL A 175 6.92 -16.54 0.35
C VAL A 175 5.92 -17.33 1.19
N PHE A 176 6.13 -18.62 1.33
CA PHE A 176 5.48 -19.36 2.38
C PHE A 176 6.15 -19.12 3.72
N TRP A 177 5.33 -18.81 4.71
CA TRP A 177 5.70 -18.68 6.11
C TRP A 177 5.27 -19.91 6.88
N TYR A 178 6.07 -20.32 7.86
CA TYR A 178 5.77 -21.43 8.78
C TYR A 178 6.42 -21.20 10.14
N ASP A 179 5.93 -21.87 11.16
CA ASP A 179 6.56 -21.90 12.48
C ASP A 179 7.58 -23.05 12.53
N LYS A 180 8.87 -22.71 12.68
CA LYS A 180 9.96 -23.70 12.79
C LYS A 180 9.81 -24.59 14.00
N ALA A 181 9.30 -24.05 15.13
CA ALA A 181 9.06 -24.84 16.35
C ALA A 181 7.98 -25.88 16.14
N LEU A 182 6.84 -25.49 15.52
CA LEU A 182 5.77 -26.42 15.14
C LEU A 182 6.27 -27.50 14.19
N PHE A 183 7.01 -27.12 13.12
CA PHE A 183 7.54 -28.09 12.17
C PHE A 183 8.50 -29.09 12.83
N ALA A 184 9.34 -28.62 13.75
CA ALA A 184 10.25 -29.48 14.52
C ALA A 184 9.48 -30.42 15.45
N GLU A 185 8.46 -29.94 16.16
CA GLU A 185 7.59 -30.73 17.02
C GLU A 185 6.90 -31.86 16.25
N LYS A 186 6.36 -31.53 15.06
CA LYS A 186 5.63 -32.47 14.20
C LYS A 186 6.52 -33.35 13.34
N GLY A 187 7.82 -33.11 13.32
CA GLY A 187 8.76 -33.80 12.43
C GLY A 187 8.47 -33.53 10.94
N TRP A 188 7.92 -32.34 10.63
CA TRP A 188 7.64 -31.91 9.26
C TRP A 188 8.88 -31.34 8.61
N THR A 189 8.98 -31.49 7.30
CA THR A 189 10.05 -30.92 6.46
C THR A 189 9.50 -29.89 5.50
N VAL A 190 10.28 -28.87 5.22
CA VAL A 190 9.93 -27.84 4.23
C VAL A 190 9.76 -28.47 2.84
N PRO A 191 8.59 -28.29 2.18
CA PRO A 191 8.33 -28.87 0.87
C PRO A 191 9.11 -28.15 -0.23
N LYS A 192 9.64 -28.91 -1.18
CA LYS A 192 10.38 -28.38 -2.35
C LYS A 192 9.55 -28.45 -3.63
N THR A 193 8.56 -29.34 -3.67
CA THR A 193 7.66 -29.51 -4.80
C THR A 193 6.22 -29.25 -4.39
N TYR A 194 5.38 -28.91 -5.35
CA TYR A 194 3.94 -28.70 -5.09
C TYR A 194 3.26 -29.97 -4.56
N ASP A 195 3.67 -31.14 -5.05
CA ASP A 195 3.15 -32.42 -4.56
C ASP A 195 3.51 -32.65 -3.07
N GLU A 196 4.74 -32.30 -2.68
CA GLU A 196 5.16 -32.35 -1.26
C GLU A 196 4.39 -31.34 -0.41
N LEU A 197 4.10 -30.12 -0.94
CA LEU A 197 3.29 -29.12 -0.27
C LEU A 197 1.88 -29.65 -0.01
N MET A 198 1.25 -30.26 -1.00
CA MET A 198 -0.09 -30.82 -0.88
C MET A 198 -0.14 -32.03 0.05
N ALA A 199 0.91 -32.87 0.06
CA ALA A 199 1.03 -33.96 1.01
C ALA A 199 1.21 -33.46 2.46
N LEU A 200 1.96 -32.37 2.66
CA LEU A 200 2.08 -31.73 3.98
C LEU A 200 0.75 -31.08 4.42
N ALA A 201 0.01 -30.49 3.48
CA ALA A 201 -1.31 -29.92 3.75
C ALA A 201 -2.29 -30.99 4.25
N GLU A 202 -2.31 -32.19 3.62
CA GLU A 202 -3.14 -33.30 4.10
C GLU A 202 -2.77 -33.71 5.51
N LYS A 203 -1.47 -33.87 5.82
CA LYS A 203 -1.00 -34.19 7.18
C LYS A 203 -1.43 -33.13 8.20
N ALA A 204 -1.29 -31.85 7.88
CA ALA A 204 -1.72 -30.77 8.76
C ALA A 204 -3.23 -30.86 9.05
N LYS A 205 -4.04 -31.14 8.02
CA LYS A 205 -5.49 -31.34 8.16
C LYS A 205 -5.83 -32.56 9.04
N GLU A 206 -5.16 -33.69 8.83
CA GLU A 206 -5.32 -34.90 9.64
C GLU A 206 -5.01 -34.65 11.12
N GLU A 207 -4.08 -33.74 11.43
CA GLU A 207 -3.72 -33.32 12.77
C GLU A 207 -4.62 -32.21 13.34
N GLY A 208 -5.66 -31.83 12.62
CA GLY A 208 -6.67 -30.86 13.06
C GLY A 208 -6.26 -29.38 12.89
N LEU A 209 -5.20 -29.12 12.13
CA LEU A 209 -4.76 -27.76 11.78
C LEU A 209 -5.37 -27.32 10.45
N VAL A 210 -5.54 -26.02 10.28
CA VAL A 210 -5.78 -25.45 8.95
C VAL A 210 -4.47 -25.53 8.15
N PRO A 211 -4.43 -26.21 7.00
CA PRO A 211 -3.19 -26.33 6.23
C PRO A 211 -2.59 -24.99 5.82
N PHE A 212 -3.42 -24.10 5.24
CA PHE A 212 -3.01 -22.80 4.76
C PHE A 212 -3.90 -21.70 5.32
N SER A 213 -3.33 -20.77 6.04
CA SER A 213 -4.07 -19.58 6.44
C SER A 213 -4.33 -18.70 5.23
N LEU A 214 -5.58 -18.27 5.05
CA LEU A 214 -6.00 -17.33 4.02
C LEU A 214 -7.16 -16.51 4.53
N GLY A 215 -7.02 -15.18 4.49
CA GLY A 215 -8.10 -14.22 4.67
C GLY A 215 -8.30 -13.44 3.37
N ASN A 216 -9.43 -13.66 2.69
CA ASN A 216 -9.65 -13.16 1.33
C ASN A 216 -10.75 -12.10 1.23
N LYS A 217 -11.15 -11.48 2.34
CA LYS A 217 -12.14 -10.39 2.38
C LYS A 217 -11.68 -9.20 1.53
N ASP A 218 -10.38 -8.88 1.58
CA ASP A 218 -9.77 -7.80 0.82
C ASP A 218 -9.36 -8.21 -0.60
N SER A 219 -9.60 -9.47 -0.98
CA SER A 219 -9.42 -10.10 -2.29
C SER A 219 -7.97 -10.26 -2.77
N TRP A 220 -7.02 -9.43 -2.32
CA TRP A 220 -5.64 -9.48 -2.76
C TRP A 220 -4.87 -10.73 -2.28
N PRO A 221 -5.10 -11.33 -1.08
CA PRO A 221 -4.27 -12.45 -0.65
C PRO A 221 -4.37 -13.70 -1.53
N ALA A 222 -5.57 -13.96 -2.08
CA ALA A 222 -5.76 -15.10 -2.99
C ALA A 222 -5.04 -14.92 -4.33
N THR A 223 -4.69 -13.68 -4.72
CA THR A 223 -4.00 -13.42 -5.98
C THR A 223 -2.63 -14.09 -6.03
N PHE A 224 -1.94 -14.22 -4.91
CA PHE A 224 -0.61 -14.83 -4.82
C PHE A 224 -0.62 -16.31 -5.19
N TRP A 225 -1.67 -17.03 -4.81
CA TRP A 225 -1.84 -18.44 -5.14
C TRP A 225 -2.00 -18.66 -6.64
N PHE A 226 -2.88 -17.86 -7.28
CA PHE A 226 -3.07 -17.93 -8.72
C PHE A 226 -1.80 -17.54 -9.46
N GLN A 227 -1.20 -16.41 -9.08
CA GLN A 227 -0.04 -15.86 -9.79
C GLN A 227 1.16 -16.80 -9.71
N TYR A 228 1.49 -17.33 -8.54
CA TYR A 228 2.58 -18.30 -8.42
C TYR A 228 2.32 -19.57 -9.25
N MET A 229 1.11 -20.10 -9.19
CA MET A 229 0.79 -21.28 -10.00
C MET A 229 0.91 -20.99 -11.49
N GLU A 230 0.43 -19.85 -11.94
CA GLU A 230 0.54 -19.43 -13.33
C GLU A 230 2.00 -19.20 -13.75
N MET A 231 2.81 -18.54 -12.93
CA MET A 231 4.25 -18.37 -13.13
C MET A 231 4.98 -19.72 -13.26
N ARG A 232 4.68 -20.69 -12.41
CA ARG A 232 5.27 -22.04 -12.45
C ARG A 232 4.86 -22.81 -13.70
N LEU A 233 3.60 -22.71 -14.11
CA LEU A 233 3.05 -23.44 -15.26
C LEU A 233 3.45 -22.81 -16.60
N LYS A 234 3.47 -21.48 -16.69
CA LYS A 234 3.62 -20.75 -17.96
C LYS A 234 4.89 -19.91 -18.03
N GLY A 235 5.26 -19.27 -16.92
CA GLY A 235 6.36 -18.32 -16.83
C GLY A 235 5.92 -16.93 -16.41
N SER A 236 6.88 -16.12 -16.02
CA SER A 236 6.67 -14.75 -15.55
C SER A 236 6.33 -13.77 -16.67
N GLY A 237 5.78 -12.58 -16.31
CA GLY A 237 5.53 -11.50 -17.24
C GLY A 237 4.22 -11.63 -18.05
N VAL A 238 3.34 -12.57 -17.74
CA VAL A 238 2.09 -12.76 -18.49
C VAL A 238 1.20 -11.53 -18.44
N VAL A 239 0.93 -10.97 -17.26
CA VAL A 239 0.13 -9.74 -17.14
C VAL A 239 0.82 -8.55 -17.77
N ALA A 240 2.15 -8.45 -17.64
CA ALA A 240 2.92 -7.40 -18.29
C ALA A 240 2.75 -7.43 -19.82
N SER A 241 2.70 -8.62 -20.44
CA SER A 241 2.48 -8.75 -21.89
C SER A 241 1.11 -8.19 -22.33
N PHE A 242 0.05 -8.38 -21.53
CA PHE A 242 -1.25 -7.77 -21.82
C PHE A 242 -1.21 -6.24 -21.67
N VAL A 243 -0.62 -5.75 -20.58
CA VAL A 243 -0.53 -4.30 -20.27
C VAL A 243 0.31 -3.57 -21.32
N ASN A 244 1.34 -4.23 -21.87
CA ASN A 244 2.17 -3.71 -22.96
C ASN A 244 1.49 -3.82 -24.32
N GLY A 245 0.42 -4.60 -24.46
CA GLY A 245 -0.28 -4.81 -25.71
C GLY A 245 0.43 -5.77 -26.66
N ASP A 246 1.23 -6.70 -26.13
CA ASP A 246 1.99 -7.66 -26.91
C ASP A 246 1.07 -8.54 -27.76
N ALA A 247 1.46 -8.77 -29.01
CA ALA A 247 0.70 -9.62 -29.92
C ALA A 247 0.72 -11.07 -29.42
N GLY A 248 -0.46 -11.67 -29.23
CA GLY A 248 -0.57 -13.05 -28.76
C GLY A 248 -0.57 -13.21 -27.24
N ALA A 249 -0.61 -12.12 -26.46
CA ALA A 249 -0.79 -12.22 -25.02
C ALA A 249 -2.04 -13.03 -24.68
N THR A 250 -1.88 -14.10 -23.88
CA THR A 250 -2.96 -15.01 -23.48
C THR A 250 -2.60 -15.70 -22.17
N LEU A 251 -3.61 -16.01 -21.33
CA LEU A 251 -3.43 -16.90 -20.19
C LEU A 251 -3.26 -18.37 -20.64
N GLY A 252 -3.95 -18.75 -21.71
CA GLY A 252 -3.89 -20.10 -22.27
C GLY A 252 -4.45 -21.18 -21.33
N ALA A 253 -4.10 -22.43 -21.63
CA ALA A 253 -4.48 -23.58 -20.81
C ALA A 253 -3.82 -23.54 -19.42
N GLU A 254 -2.68 -22.89 -19.29
CA GLU A 254 -1.95 -22.72 -18.03
C GLU A 254 -2.72 -21.84 -17.04
N GLY A 255 -3.36 -20.78 -17.51
CA GLY A 255 -4.23 -19.93 -16.67
C GLY A 255 -5.45 -20.70 -16.14
N GLU A 256 -6.08 -21.57 -16.97
CA GLU A 256 -7.15 -22.45 -16.50
C GLU A 256 -6.65 -23.43 -15.43
N LYS A 257 -5.49 -24.06 -15.65
CA LYS A 257 -4.87 -24.95 -14.66
C LYS A 257 -4.51 -24.23 -13.36
N ALA A 258 -4.06 -22.99 -13.44
CA ALA A 258 -3.79 -22.18 -12.24
C ALA A 258 -5.07 -21.94 -11.43
N PHE A 259 -6.19 -21.58 -12.08
CA PHE A 259 -7.48 -21.47 -11.40
C PHE A 259 -7.97 -22.82 -10.86
N GLN A 260 -7.78 -23.93 -11.59
CA GLN A 260 -8.13 -25.27 -11.11
C GLN A 260 -7.36 -25.63 -9.85
N SER A 261 -6.05 -25.36 -9.79
CA SER A 261 -5.22 -25.69 -8.62
C SER A 261 -5.70 -24.96 -7.36
N ILE A 262 -6.09 -23.69 -7.43
CA ILE A 262 -6.60 -22.97 -6.27
C ILE A 262 -8.02 -23.44 -5.89
N ALA A 263 -8.86 -23.78 -6.85
CA ALA A 263 -10.17 -24.39 -6.59
C ALA A 263 -10.04 -25.73 -5.83
N GLU A 264 -9.07 -26.58 -6.22
CA GLU A 264 -8.79 -27.85 -5.57
C GLU A 264 -8.36 -27.67 -4.10
N ILE A 265 -7.53 -26.66 -3.79
CA ILE A 265 -7.14 -26.31 -2.41
C ILE A 265 -8.38 -25.97 -1.58
N ALA A 266 -9.26 -25.12 -2.12
CA ALA A 266 -10.49 -24.72 -1.44
C ALA A 266 -11.47 -25.91 -1.25
N GLN A 267 -11.66 -26.75 -2.30
CA GLN A 267 -12.52 -27.93 -2.26
C GLN A 267 -12.05 -29.01 -1.27
N LYS A 268 -10.74 -29.03 -0.99
CA LYS A 268 -10.15 -29.91 0.03
C LYS A 268 -10.24 -29.33 1.45
N ASP A 269 -10.89 -28.20 1.65
CA ASP A 269 -10.95 -27.47 2.92
C ASP A 269 -9.56 -27.19 3.51
N TYR A 270 -8.60 -26.82 2.68
CA TYR A 270 -7.25 -26.50 3.13
C TYR A 270 -7.11 -25.02 3.55
N PHE A 271 -8.11 -24.19 3.27
CA PHE A 271 -8.25 -22.83 3.79
C PHE A 271 -9.20 -22.79 4.99
N PRO A 272 -9.15 -21.75 5.84
CA PRO A 272 -10.06 -21.61 6.98
C PRO A 272 -11.52 -21.55 6.52
N ILE A 273 -12.43 -22.08 7.35
CA ILE A 273 -13.87 -21.92 7.06
C ILE A 273 -14.22 -20.43 6.98
N GLY A 274 -14.88 -20.03 5.90
CA GLY A 274 -15.29 -18.64 5.69
C GLY A 274 -14.17 -17.70 5.26
N PHE A 275 -13.06 -18.19 4.75
CA PHE A 275 -11.89 -17.41 4.34
C PHE A 275 -12.20 -16.22 3.40
N ASN A 276 -13.20 -16.32 2.51
CA ASN A 276 -13.61 -15.20 1.65
C ASN A 276 -14.24 -14.01 2.42
N GLY A 277 -14.68 -14.23 3.66
CA GLY A 277 -15.18 -13.17 4.54
C GLY A 277 -14.21 -12.76 5.65
N MET A 278 -13.10 -13.49 5.80
CA MET A 278 -12.06 -13.27 6.79
C MET A 278 -11.04 -12.24 6.27
N SER A 279 -10.63 -11.29 7.08
CA SER A 279 -9.56 -10.35 6.75
C SER A 279 -8.18 -11.04 6.78
N ASP A 280 -7.20 -10.43 6.11
CA ASP A 280 -5.79 -10.87 6.18
C ASP A 280 -5.28 -10.88 7.63
N GLN A 281 -5.67 -9.90 8.43
CA GLN A 281 -5.29 -9.83 9.85
C GLN A 281 -5.85 -11.01 10.67
N GLU A 282 -7.12 -11.37 10.47
CA GLU A 282 -7.71 -12.54 11.14
C GLU A 282 -7.01 -13.84 10.74
N ALA A 283 -6.71 -14.01 9.45
CA ALA A 283 -5.94 -15.15 8.96
C ALA A 283 -4.52 -15.18 9.54
N ASN A 284 -3.86 -14.02 9.63
CA ASN A 284 -2.55 -13.92 10.27
C ASN A 284 -2.58 -14.38 11.74
N MET A 285 -3.63 -14.02 12.47
CA MET A 285 -3.79 -14.47 13.86
C MET A 285 -3.97 -15.99 13.97
N LEU A 286 -4.66 -16.64 13.01
CA LEU A 286 -4.74 -18.10 12.99
C LEU A 286 -3.35 -18.73 12.82
N PHE A 287 -2.53 -18.17 11.95
CA PHE A 287 -1.16 -18.62 11.72
C PHE A 287 -0.28 -18.42 12.96
N LEU A 288 -0.23 -17.21 13.51
CA LEU A 288 0.61 -16.89 14.66
C LEU A 288 0.25 -17.69 15.92
N ASN A 289 -1.02 -18.03 16.10
CA ASN A 289 -1.49 -18.84 17.23
C ASN A 289 -1.38 -20.37 16.99
N GLY A 290 -0.70 -20.81 15.93
CA GLY A 290 -0.50 -22.22 15.62
C GLY A 290 -1.76 -22.97 15.22
N GLN A 291 -2.83 -22.27 14.83
CA GLN A 291 -4.09 -22.88 14.34
C GLN A 291 -4.01 -23.19 12.84
N ALA A 292 -3.10 -22.55 12.13
CA ALA A 292 -2.79 -22.85 10.74
C ALA A 292 -1.30 -23.19 10.60
N ALA A 293 -1.00 -24.19 9.76
CA ALA A 293 0.36 -24.71 9.58
C ALA A 293 1.26 -23.79 8.75
N MET A 294 0.71 -23.17 7.71
CA MET A 294 1.47 -22.36 6.73
C MET A 294 0.64 -21.15 6.30
N LEU A 295 1.35 -20.11 5.84
CA LEU A 295 0.75 -18.88 5.30
C LEU A 295 1.51 -18.44 4.06
N LEU A 296 0.86 -18.26 2.91
CA LEU A 296 1.45 -17.62 1.73
C LEU A 296 1.18 -16.13 1.80
N ASN A 297 2.21 -15.34 2.12
CA ASN A 297 2.06 -13.90 2.31
C ASN A 297 3.37 -13.16 2.02
N GLY A 298 3.31 -11.85 1.94
CA GLY A 298 4.46 -11.00 1.67
C GLY A 298 5.40 -10.82 2.86
N THR A 299 6.55 -10.21 2.60
CA THR A 299 7.60 -9.95 3.60
C THR A 299 7.17 -9.02 4.73
N TRP A 300 6.08 -8.27 4.59
CA TRP A 300 5.42 -7.55 5.71
C TRP A 300 4.99 -8.46 6.86
N GLN A 301 4.92 -9.78 6.63
CA GLN A 301 4.65 -10.77 7.67
C GLN A 301 5.69 -10.75 8.78
N ILE A 302 6.92 -10.34 8.51
CA ILE A 302 7.99 -10.24 9.52
C ILE A 302 7.59 -9.21 10.59
N GLY A 303 7.13 -8.03 10.16
CA GLY A 303 6.60 -7.01 11.09
C GLY A 303 5.34 -7.47 11.82
N ALA A 304 4.41 -8.11 11.10
CA ALA A 304 3.18 -8.64 11.69
C ALA A 304 3.42 -9.79 12.69
N SER A 305 4.58 -10.44 12.64
CA SER A 305 4.96 -11.51 13.58
C SER A 305 5.70 -11.02 14.83
N ALA A 306 5.88 -9.70 14.98
CA ALA A 306 6.60 -9.14 16.14
C ALA A 306 5.91 -9.46 17.48
N ASP A 307 4.58 -9.57 17.47
CA ASP A 307 3.74 -9.88 18.65
C ASP A 307 3.33 -11.36 18.70
N ALA A 308 4.05 -12.25 18.01
CA ALA A 308 3.77 -13.68 18.06
C ALA A 308 3.94 -14.25 19.49
N PRO A 309 3.21 -15.32 19.86
CA PRO A 309 3.34 -15.97 21.17
C PRO A 309 4.77 -16.46 21.44
N GLU A 310 5.12 -16.55 22.72
CA GLU A 310 6.41 -17.13 23.14
C GLU A 310 6.60 -18.55 22.59
N GLY A 311 7.76 -18.82 22.03
CA GLY A 311 8.10 -20.08 21.40
C GLY A 311 7.82 -20.16 19.89
N PHE A 312 7.14 -19.17 19.31
CA PHE A 312 6.97 -19.08 17.87
C PHE A 312 8.30 -18.69 17.18
N GLU A 313 8.69 -19.46 16.17
CA GLU A 313 9.92 -19.19 15.39
C GLU A 313 9.60 -19.05 13.91
N LEU A 314 9.55 -17.81 13.41
CA LEU A 314 9.24 -17.52 12.01
C LEU A 314 10.27 -18.14 11.05
N GLY A 315 9.80 -18.99 10.15
CA GLY A 315 10.54 -19.56 9.04
C GLY A 315 9.88 -19.22 7.70
N TYR A 316 10.65 -19.37 6.62
CA TYR A 316 10.13 -19.15 5.27
C TYR A 316 10.66 -20.21 4.28
N PHE A 317 9.94 -20.38 3.17
CA PHE A 317 10.43 -21.09 1.99
C PHE A 317 9.80 -20.54 0.72
N ALA A 318 10.49 -20.69 -0.40
CA ALA A 318 10.00 -20.29 -1.72
C ALA A 318 8.75 -21.07 -2.11
N PHE A 319 7.88 -20.48 -2.93
CA PHE A 319 6.79 -21.25 -3.54
C PHE A 319 7.36 -22.45 -4.29
N PRO A 320 6.91 -23.68 -3.97
CA PRO A 320 7.52 -24.90 -4.47
C PRO A 320 7.48 -25.04 -6.00
N SER A 321 8.37 -25.86 -6.54
CA SER A 321 8.37 -26.18 -7.96
C SER A 321 7.16 -27.03 -8.36
N VAL A 322 6.62 -26.77 -9.57
CA VAL A 322 5.50 -27.50 -10.16
C VAL A 322 6.03 -28.43 -11.27
N SER A 323 5.81 -29.73 -11.08
CA SER A 323 6.27 -30.73 -12.05
C SER A 323 5.62 -30.53 -13.43
N GLY A 324 6.44 -30.52 -14.49
CA GLY A 324 5.98 -30.30 -15.86
C GLY A 324 5.57 -28.86 -16.19
N GLY A 325 5.76 -27.92 -15.27
CA GLY A 325 5.60 -26.50 -15.56
C GLY A 325 6.69 -25.98 -16.50
N ALA A 326 6.32 -25.10 -17.43
CA ALA A 326 7.23 -24.51 -18.42
C ALA A 326 7.94 -23.25 -17.92
N GLY A 327 7.45 -22.65 -16.82
CA GLY A 327 8.03 -21.47 -16.21
C GLY A 327 9.35 -21.76 -15.47
N ASP A 328 10.15 -20.74 -15.24
CA ASP A 328 11.31 -20.86 -14.37
C ASP A 328 10.86 -21.08 -12.93
N GLN A 329 11.28 -22.20 -12.35
CA GLN A 329 10.85 -22.60 -11.03
C GLN A 329 11.52 -21.80 -9.91
N SER A 330 12.52 -20.99 -10.23
CA SER A 330 13.19 -20.04 -9.32
C SER A 330 12.55 -18.65 -9.32
N ASP A 331 11.63 -18.36 -10.24
CA ASP A 331 10.97 -17.05 -10.31
C ASP A 331 10.24 -16.70 -9.01
N VAL A 332 10.33 -15.45 -8.62
CA VAL A 332 9.79 -14.95 -7.36
C VAL A 332 8.76 -13.86 -7.62
N LEU A 333 7.63 -13.97 -6.94
CA LEU A 333 6.65 -12.90 -6.87
C LEU A 333 7.19 -11.80 -5.95
N ALA A 334 7.64 -10.71 -6.55
CA ALA A 334 8.19 -9.57 -5.83
C ALA A 334 7.95 -8.28 -6.60
N GLY A 335 7.54 -7.24 -5.89
CA GLY A 335 7.22 -5.95 -6.51
C GLY A 335 7.37 -4.78 -5.56
N VAL A 336 7.43 -3.59 -6.15
CA VAL A 336 7.36 -2.35 -5.39
C VAL A 336 5.96 -2.25 -4.79
N ALA A 337 5.90 -2.20 -3.46
CA ALA A 337 4.65 -2.16 -2.72
C ALA A 337 4.25 -0.75 -2.29
N ALA A 338 5.19 0.19 -2.27
CA ALA A 338 4.95 1.60 -1.98
C ALA A 338 5.81 2.51 -2.86
N SER A 339 5.24 3.63 -3.25
CA SER A 339 5.91 4.70 -3.98
C SER A 339 5.35 6.05 -3.57
N PHE A 340 6.09 7.12 -3.81
CA PHE A 340 5.58 8.48 -3.65
C PHE A 340 5.67 9.24 -4.97
N GLY A 341 4.58 9.93 -5.32
CA GLY A 341 4.49 10.79 -6.48
C GLY A 341 4.19 12.24 -6.12
N ILE A 342 4.41 13.13 -7.10
CA ILE A 342 4.08 14.55 -7.00
C ILE A 342 2.95 14.83 -7.99
N SER A 343 1.96 15.59 -7.56
CA SER A 343 0.89 16.07 -8.43
C SER A 343 1.43 17.08 -9.45
N GLU A 344 0.95 17.00 -10.70
CA GLU A 344 1.20 18.05 -11.68
C GLU A 344 0.70 19.42 -11.20
N LYS A 345 -0.32 19.44 -10.33
CA LYS A 345 -0.89 20.66 -9.74
C LYS A 345 -0.15 21.20 -8.51
N ALA A 346 0.85 20.48 -7.99
CA ALA A 346 1.63 20.98 -6.85
C ALA A 346 2.24 22.36 -7.18
N GLU A 347 1.95 23.35 -6.35
CA GLU A 347 2.42 24.71 -6.56
C GLU A 347 3.93 24.83 -6.29
N ASN A 348 4.41 24.18 -5.23
CA ASN A 348 5.82 24.15 -4.85
C ASN A 348 6.46 22.78 -5.12
N LYS A 349 6.78 22.50 -6.37
CA LYS A 349 7.44 21.25 -6.79
C LYS A 349 8.84 21.08 -6.20
N ALA A 350 9.53 22.18 -5.88
CA ALA A 350 10.87 22.12 -5.30
C ALA A 350 10.85 21.54 -3.87
N ASP A 351 9.92 22.01 -3.04
CA ASP A 351 9.75 21.47 -1.68
C ASP A 351 9.22 20.04 -1.72
N ALA A 352 8.32 19.72 -2.66
CA ALA A 352 7.85 18.36 -2.89
C ALA A 352 8.99 17.39 -3.24
N VAL A 353 9.91 17.80 -4.14
CA VAL A 353 11.12 17.03 -4.47
C VAL A 353 12.04 16.92 -3.28
N THR A 354 12.19 17.96 -2.46
CA THR A 354 12.99 17.94 -1.24
C THR A 354 12.46 16.92 -0.25
N LEU A 355 11.13 16.85 -0.07
CA LEU A 355 10.49 15.83 0.77
C LEU A 355 10.75 14.41 0.22
N LEU A 356 10.60 14.19 -1.09
CA LEU A 356 10.86 12.86 -1.68
C LEU A 356 12.33 12.44 -1.55
N LYS A 357 13.28 13.35 -1.80
CA LYS A 357 14.72 13.07 -1.59
C LYS A 357 15.02 12.72 -0.15
N PHE A 358 14.42 13.42 0.80
CA PHE A 358 14.59 13.13 2.22
C PHE A 358 14.01 11.75 2.57
N LEU A 359 12.75 11.47 2.19
CA LEU A 359 12.08 10.19 2.47
C LEU A 359 12.81 8.99 1.87
N THR A 360 13.51 9.17 0.74
CA THR A 360 14.29 8.12 0.06
C THR A 360 15.80 8.23 0.29
N SER A 361 16.22 9.00 1.31
CA SER A 361 17.64 9.02 1.69
C SER A 361 18.07 7.71 2.32
N PRO A 362 19.34 7.28 2.16
CA PRO A 362 19.82 6.03 2.76
C PRO A 362 19.60 5.96 4.28
N GLU A 363 19.76 7.07 4.99
CA GLU A 363 19.54 7.16 6.45
C GLU A 363 18.07 6.83 6.81
N VAL A 364 17.12 7.49 6.15
CA VAL A 364 15.68 7.29 6.40
C VAL A 364 15.25 5.89 5.97
N MET A 365 15.77 5.39 4.83
CA MET A 365 15.45 4.06 4.34
C MET A 365 16.05 2.94 5.19
N THR A 366 17.25 3.12 5.77
CA THR A 366 17.78 2.16 6.76
C THR A 366 16.87 2.09 7.99
N LYS A 367 16.39 3.26 8.46
CA LYS A 367 15.43 3.31 9.57
C LYS A 367 14.05 2.69 9.22
N TYR A 368 13.63 2.82 7.96
CA TYR A 368 12.47 2.12 7.44
C TYR A 368 12.62 0.60 7.59
N VAL A 369 13.77 0.06 7.17
CA VAL A 369 14.06 -1.39 7.32
C VAL A 369 14.09 -1.81 8.79
N GLU A 370 14.72 -1.03 9.65
CA GLU A 370 14.79 -1.32 11.09
C GLU A 370 13.40 -1.42 11.74
N LEU A 371 12.53 -0.47 11.45
CA LEU A 371 11.20 -0.38 12.07
C LEU A 371 10.19 -1.31 11.42
N ARG A 372 10.20 -1.42 10.09
CA ARG A 372 9.16 -2.14 9.34
C ARG A 372 9.53 -3.55 8.94
N LYS A 373 10.80 -3.92 9.07
CA LYS A 373 11.31 -5.23 8.61
C LYS A 373 10.86 -5.55 7.18
N THR A 374 10.95 -4.56 6.30
CA THR A 374 10.60 -4.63 4.87
C THR A 374 11.82 -4.20 4.05
N MET A 375 12.08 -4.83 2.93
CA MET A 375 13.17 -4.45 2.02
C MET A 375 12.86 -3.12 1.36
N VAL A 376 13.89 -2.32 1.09
CA VAL A 376 13.75 -1.02 0.43
C VAL A 376 14.44 -0.98 -0.92
N THR A 377 14.00 -0.06 -1.75
CA THR A 377 14.48 0.11 -3.11
C THR A 377 15.80 0.87 -3.21
N VAL A 378 16.21 1.52 -2.12
CA VAL A 378 17.46 2.28 -2.04
C VAL A 378 18.62 1.33 -1.76
N LYS A 379 19.59 1.31 -2.67
CA LYS A 379 20.78 0.44 -2.58
C LYS A 379 21.53 0.62 -1.28
N GLY A 380 21.88 -0.49 -0.65
CA GLY A 380 22.69 -0.51 0.57
C GLY A 380 21.92 -0.16 1.86
N ALA A 381 20.63 0.19 1.80
CA ALA A 381 19.83 0.48 2.99
C ALA A 381 19.28 -0.79 3.67
N THR A 382 19.04 -1.88 2.94
CA THR A 382 18.66 -3.18 3.50
C THR A 382 19.92 -3.92 3.97
N THR A 383 20.40 -3.59 5.16
CA THR A 383 21.56 -4.25 5.77
C THR A 383 21.10 -5.41 6.66
N GLU A 384 22.00 -6.39 6.92
CA GLU A 384 21.70 -7.50 7.84
C GLU A 384 21.35 -6.99 9.25
N ALA A 385 22.05 -5.98 9.72
CA ALA A 385 21.80 -5.38 11.03
C ALA A 385 20.42 -4.74 11.15
N ALA A 386 19.94 -4.07 10.09
CA ALA A 386 18.63 -3.43 10.06
C ALA A 386 17.50 -4.46 9.80
N ALA A 387 17.73 -5.35 8.83
CA ALA A 387 16.73 -6.31 8.36
C ALA A 387 16.51 -7.49 9.34
N GLY A 388 17.58 -7.96 9.96
CA GLY A 388 17.60 -9.22 10.67
C GLY A 388 17.74 -10.44 9.73
N PRO A 389 17.99 -11.65 10.28
CA PRO A 389 18.40 -12.79 9.48
C PRO A 389 17.34 -13.29 8.49
N VAL A 390 16.06 -13.24 8.84
CA VAL A 390 14.98 -13.73 7.99
C VAL A 390 14.84 -12.88 6.73
N LEU A 391 14.67 -11.57 6.88
CA LEU A 391 14.51 -10.65 5.75
C LEU A 391 15.77 -10.58 4.89
N TYR A 392 16.93 -10.56 5.54
CA TYR A 392 18.20 -10.56 4.83
C TYR A 392 18.43 -11.85 4.04
N GLY A 393 18.04 -13.00 4.61
CA GLY A 393 18.05 -14.30 3.93
C GLY A 393 17.14 -14.30 2.70
N ILE A 394 15.88 -13.84 2.81
CA ILE A 394 14.97 -13.73 1.67
C ILE A 394 15.60 -12.86 0.56
N SER A 395 16.14 -11.70 0.91
CA SER A 395 16.79 -10.81 -0.05
C SER A 395 17.93 -11.49 -0.79
N ASN A 396 18.83 -12.17 -0.07
CA ASN A 396 20.06 -12.72 -0.65
C ASN A 396 19.90 -14.12 -1.25
N GLU A 397 19.08 -14.97 -0.65
CA GLU A 397 18.94 -16.36 -1.07
C GLU A 397 17.85 -16.56 -2.14
N LEU A 398 16.71 -15.86 -2.00
CA LEU A 398 15.60 -16.01 -2.94
C LEU A 398 15.64 -14.98 -4.06
N MET A 399 15.67 -13.68 -3.71
CA MET A 399 15.54 -12.64 -4.74
C MET A 399 16.75 -12.51 -5.63
N ASN A 400 17.99 -12.71 -5.09
CA ASN A 400 19.19 -12.67 -5.91
C ASN A 400 19.38 -13.94 -6.75
N ALA A 401 18.77 -15.06 -6.35
CA ALA A 401 18.81 -16.32 -7.10
C ALA A 401 17.65 -16.48 -8.07
N ALA A 402 16.64 -15.62 -8.03
CA ALA A 402 15.49 -15.68 -8.91
C ALA A 402 15.88 -15.43 -10.36
N GLY A 403 15.30 -16.21 -11.27
CA GLY A 403 15.41 -15.99 -12.73
C GLY A 403 14.71 -14.69 -13.13
N HIS A 404 13.56 -14.42 -12.53
CA HIS A 404 12.79 -13.21 -12.72
C HIS A 404 12.06 -12.81 -11.43
N LEU A 405 11.87 -11.49 -11.23
CA LEU A 405 11.01 -10.92 -10.20
C LEU A 405 9.72 -10.41 -10.86
N ASP A 406 8.61 -11.10 -10.66
CA ASP A 406 7.33 -10.72 -11.27
C ASP A 406 6.53 -9.81 -10.33
N SER A 407 5.99 -8.73 -10.89
CA SER A 407 5.19 -7.76 -10.12
C SER A 407 3.84 -8.34 -9.73
N PHE A 408 3.26 -7.84 -8.64
CA PHE A 408 1.91 -8.22 -8.20
C PHE A 408 0.87 -7.90 -9.28
N TYR A 409 0.10 -8.90 -9.70
CA TYR A 409 -0.86 -8.76 -10.79
C TYR A 409 -1.93 -7.71 -10.50
N ASP A 410 -2.41 -7.65 -9.27
CA ASP A 410 -3.43 -6.70 -8.84
C ASP A 410 -2.96 -5.24 -8.84
N THR A 411 -1.65 -5.00 -8.74
CA THR A 411 -1.07 -3.66 -8.87
C THR A 411 -0.65 -3.33 -10.30
N ALA A 412 -0.21 -4.34 -11.05
CA ALA A 412 0.21 -4.19 -12.44
C ALA A 412 -0.96 -3.92 -13.40
N MET A 413 -2.12 -4.55 -13.13
CA MET A 413 -3.32 -4.41 -13.97
C MET A 413 -3.98 -3.05 -13.84
N PRO A 414 -4.69 -2.58 -14.88
CA PRO A 414 -5.63 -1.48 -14.76
C PRO A 414 -6.73 -1.77 -13.70
N PRO A 415 -7.20 -0.77 -12.92
CA PRO A 415 -8.15 -1.00 -11.82
C PRO A 415 -9.42 -1.75 -12.19
N ALA A 416 -9.95 -1.53 -13.41
CA ALA A 416 -11.13 -2.25 -13.88
C ALA A 416 -10.86 -3.76 -14.07
N ALA A 417 -9.70 -4.14 -14.60
CA ALA A 417 -9.29 -5.54 -14.74
C ALA A 417 -9.01 -6.16 -13.36
N THR A 418 -8.37 -5.42 -12.45
CA THR A 418 -8.13 -5.85 -11.07
C THR A 418 -9.42 -6.22 -10.33
N ASN A 419 -10.47 -5.41 -10.45
CA ASN A 419 -11.76 -5.70 -9.83
C ASN A 419 -12.40 -6.99 -10.39
N ILE A 420 -12.30 -7.22 -11.70
CA ILE A 420 -12.77 -8.47 -12.32
C ILE A 420 -11.93 -9.65 -11.84
N TYR A 421 -10.61 -9.49 -11.74
CA TYR A 421 -9.72 -10.51 -11.21
C TYR A 421 -10.10 -10.93 -9.80
N TYR A 422 -10.29 -9.97 -8.88
CA TYR A 422 -10.68 -10.21 -7.49
C TYR A 422 -12.00 -10.98 -7.39
N THR A 423 -13.04 -10.51 -8.07
CA THR A 423 -14.37 -11.17 -8.04
C THR A 423 -14.34 -12.55 -8.69
N THR A 424 -13.50 -12.73 -9.70
CA THR A 424 -13.28 -14.02 -10.36
C THR A 424 -12.61 -15.01 -9.43
N LEU A 425 -11.53 -14.59 -8.74
CA LEU A 425 -10.83 -15.43 -7.75
C LEU A 425 -11.77 -15.85 -6.62
N GLN A 426 -12.52 -14.91 -6.04
CA GLN A 426 -13.50 -15.22 -5.00
C GLN A 426 -14.51 -16.25 -5.47
N GLY A 427 -15.06 -16.08 -6.70
CA GLY A 427 -16.03 -17.00 -7.27
C GLY A 427 -15.45 -18.38 -7.62
N VAL A 428 -14.18 -18.47 -8.02
CA VAL A 428 -13.52 -19.77 -8.24
C VAL A 428 -13.28 -20.48 -6.91
N LEU A 429 -12.87 -19.75 -5.89
CA LEU A 429 -12.60 -20.30 -4.55
C LEU A 429 -13.86 -20.77 -3.82
N ASP A 430 -15.01 -20.12 -4.02
CA ASP A 430 -16.30 -20.55 -3.46
C ASP A 430 -17.08 -21.53 -4.34
N GLY A 431 -16.56 -21.83 -5.55
CA GLY A 431 -17.17 -22.76 -6.51
C GLY A 431 -18.28 -22.17 -7.36
N SER A 432 -18.59 -20.87 -7.25
CA SER A 432 -19.64 -20.20 -8.07
C SER A 432 -19.14 -19.89 -9.50
N VAL A 433 -17.83 -19.92 -9.74
CA VAL A 433 -17.21 -19.73 -11.06
C VAL A 433 -16.33 -20.95 -11.38
N ALA A 434 -16.58 -21.59 -12.52
CA ALA A 434 -15.71 -22.67 -12.96
C ALA A 434 -14.30 -22.15 -13.35
N PRO A 435 -13.21 -22.91 -13.12
CA PRO A 435 -11.85 -22.51 -13.45
C PRO A 435 -11.66 -22.01 -14.89
N ALA A 436 -12.25 -22.70 -15.88
CA ALA A 436 -12.20 -22.31 -17.30
C ALA A 436 -12.89 -20.95 -17.55
N ASP A 437 -14.04 -20.71 -16.91
CA ASP A 437 -14.74 -19.41 -16.97
C ASP A 437 -13.93 -18.33 -16.27
N GLY A 438 -13.23 -18.68 -15.18
CA GLY A 438 -12.33 -17.79 -14.47
C GLY A 438 -11.19 -17.30 -15.36
N ALA A 439 -10.50 -18.20 -16.02
CA ALA A 439 -9.42 -17.87 -16.97
C ALA A 439 -9.93 -16.98 -18.11
N LYS A 440 -11.08 -17.31 -18.68
CA LYS A 440 -11.72 -16.51 -19.73
C LYS A 440 -12.08 -15.12 -19.27
N ARG A 441 -12.72 -14.96 -18.10
CA ARG A 441 -13.08 -13.65 -17.55
C ARG A 441 -11.88 -12.75 -17.32
N LEU A 442 -10.80 -13.29 -16.75
CA LEU A 442 -9.57 -12.54 -16.53
C LEU A 442 -8.92 -12.14 -17.86
N GLU A 443 -8.81 -13.06 -18.82
CA GLU A 443 -8.22 -12.78 -20.13
C GLU A 443 -9.04 -11.71 -20.89
N ASP A 444 -10.37 -11.81 -20.90
CA ASP A 444 -11.25 -10.82 -21.51
C ASP A 444 -11.09 -9.43 -20.86
N ALA A 445 -10.99 -9.39 -19.52
CA ALA A 445 -10.75 -8.15 -18.77
C ALA A 445 -9.42 -7.50 -19.12
N LEU A 446 -8.35 -8.29 -19.22
CA LEU A 446 -7.02 -7.81 -19.61
C LEU A 446 -7.01 -7.27 -21.04
N LYS A 447 -7.70 -7.94 -21.97
CA LYS A 447 -7.82 -7.49 -23.37
C LYS A 447 -8.64 -6.21 -23.53
N ALA A 448 -9.67 -6.03 -22.71
CA ALA A 448 -10.56 -4.87 -22.77
C ALA A 448 -9.99 -3.59 -22.15
N ASN A 449 -8.99 -3.72 -21.26
CA ASN A 449 -8.44 -2.62 -20.46
C ASN A 449 -6.96 -2.33 -20.75
N LYS A 450 -6.54 -2.45 -22.01
CA LYS A 450 -5.17 -2.18 -22.46
C LYS A 450 -4.76 -0.71 -22.33
#